data_53f8435e9c94537af585a1abf66a74cf
#
_entry.id   53f8435e9c94537af585a1abf66a74cf
#
_cell.length_a   1.000
_cell.length_b   1.000
_cell.length_c   1.000
_cell.angle_alpha   90.00
_cell.angle_beta   90.00
_cell.angle_gamma   90.00
#
_symmetry.space_group_name_H-M   'P 1'
#
loop_
_entity.id
_entity.type
_entity.pdbx_description
1 polymer ?
#
loop_
_entity_poly.entity_id
_entity_poly.type
_entity_poly.pdbx_seq_one_letter_code
_entity_poly.pdbx_strand_id
1 'polypeptide(L)'
;MAYMIKDEKQIEKMLGISTIDPEESYEDYLHSRYEPTPYVVLQRLKESGYLDGVKHLADYGCGKGRVAFWLSHEMGMKVTGIDHVPEYIEMALMNKGNRYPGVEFVCGDAEKWILPEDVDACYFFNPFELKLFRKVLHNIISSSYEHQKEITLILYYPDEAVLGYLMSVDEVEFVDEIRCDDLFEEKSQRECLMIFRIQ
;
A
#
# COMPACT_ATOMS: atom_id res chain seq x y z
N MET A 1 -23.33 -1.89 5.27
CA MET A 1 -23.41 -0.41 5.21
C MET A 1 -22.61 -0.01 3.97
N ALA A 2 -23.25 0.57 2.96
CA ALA A 2 -22.56 0.88 1.70
C ALA A 2 -21.48 1.94 1.97
N TYR A 3 -20.25 1.63 1.57
CA TYR A 3 -19.14 2.57 1.62
C TYR A 3 -19.43 3.75 0.69
N MET A 4 -19.33 4.96 1.17
CA MET A 4 -19.66 6.17 0.42
C MET A 4 -18.44 7.10 0.31
N ILE A 5 -18.24 7.69 -0.88
CA ILE A 5 -17.20 8.71 -1.14
C ILE A 5 -17.27 9.87 -0.12
N LYS A 6 -18.40 10.12 0.47
CA LYS A 6 -18.59 11.12 1.51
C LYS A 6 -17.76 10.81 2.77
N ASP A 7 -17.61 9.53 3.12
CA ASP A 7 -16.83 9.10 4.28
C ASP A 7 -15.33 9.27 4.01
N GLU A 8 -14.87 9.01 2.78
CA GLU A 8 -13.50 9.24 2.32
C GLU A 8 -13.07 10.70 2.51
N LYS A 9 -13.89 11.67 2.04
CA LYS A 9 -13.61 13.11 2.17
C LYS A 9 -13.58 13.58 3.65
N GLN A 10 -14.37 12.95 4.51
CA GLN A 10 -14.34 13.27 5.95
C GLN A 10 -13.05 12.78 6.60
N ILE A 11 -12.58 11.57 6.25
CA ILE A 11 -11.32 11.02 6.73
C ILE A 11 -10.15 11.89 6.24
N GLU A 12 -10.12 12.26 4.97
CA GLU A 12 -9.08 13.16 4.44
C GLU A 12 -9.05 14.50 5.16
N LYS A 13 -10.21 15.07 5.45
CA LYS A 13 -10.29 16.32 6.24
C LYS A 13 -9.72 16.14 7.65
N MET A 14 -9.99 15.02 8.29
CA MET A 14 -9.44 14.70 9.62
C MET A 14 -7.92 14.55 9.54
N LEU A 15 -7.41 13.83 8.53
CA LEU A 15 -5.99 13.67 8.29
C LEU A 15 -5.31 14.96 7.83
N GLY A 16 -6.08 15.91 7.27
CA GLY A 16 -5.57 17.17 6.70
C GLY A 16 -4.78 16.97 5.43
N ILE A 17 -5.21 16.02 4.61
CA ILE A 17 -4.62 15.66 3.31
C ILE A 17 -5.67 15.75 2.19
N SER A 18 -5.22 15.72 0.95
CA SER A 18 -6.07 15.58 -0.24
C SER A 18 -5.42 14.58 -1.19
N THR A 19 -5.99 13.40 -1.31
CA THR A 19 -5.55 12.36 -2.23
C THR A 19 -6.58 12.07 -3.33
N ILE A 20 -7.80 12.57 -3.18
CA ILE A 20 -8.87 12.57 -4.18
C ILE A 20 -8.86 13.95 -4.85
N ASP A 21 -8.86 13.99 -6.19
CA ASP A 21 -8.96 15.25 -6.90
C ASP A 21 -10.34 15.88 -6.70
N PRO A 22 -10.44 17.17 -6.28
CA PRO A 22 -11.72 17.80 -5.98
C PRO A 22 -12.63 17.94 -7.20
N GLU A 23 -12.06 17.95 -8.41
CA GLU A 23 -12.74 18.14 -9.69
C GLU A 23 -13.04 16.81 -10.41
N GLU A 24 -12.51 15.68 -9.94
CA GLU A 24 -12.85 14.37 -10.50
C GLU A 24 -14.31 14.02 -10.17
N SER A 25 -15.12 13.91 -11.22
CA SER A 25 -16.41 13.23 -11.12
C SER A 25 -16.18 11.74 -10.82
N TYR A 26 -17.20 11.05 -10.32
CA TYR A 26 -17.10 9.59 -10.11
C TYR A 26 -16.72 8.84 -11.40
N GLU A 27 -17.12 9.33 -12.56
CA GLU A 27 -16.76 8.76 -13.86
C GLU A 27 -15.29 9.00 -14.21
N ASP A 28 -14.73 10.17 -13.89
CA ASP A 28 -13.31 10.48 -14.10
C ASP A 28 -12.44 9.63 -13.16
N TYR A 29 -12.88 9.39 -11.93
CA TYR A 29 -12.23 8.53 -10.95
C TYR A 29 -12.10 7.08 -11.45
N LEU A 30 -13.13 6.52 -12.09
CA LEU A 30 -13.10 5.17 -12.69
C LEU A 30 -12.16 5.05 -13.90
N HIS A 31 -11.76 6.17 -14.50
CA HIS A 31 -10.84 6.23 -15.64
C HIS A 31 -9.46 6.80 -15.25
N SER A 32 -9.26 7.19 -14.01
CA SER A 32 -7.99 7.67 -13.50
C SER A 32 -6.97 6.52 -13.44
N ARG A 33 -5.71 6.83 -13.79
CA ARG A 33 -4.59 5.92 -13.54
C ARG A 33 -4.19 5.86 -12.07
N TYR A 34 -4.79 6.70 -11.25
CA TYR A 34 -4.55 6.80 -9.82
C TYR A 34 -5.76 6.31 -9.05
N GLU A 35 -5.63 5.15 -8.43
CA GLU A 35 -6.65 4.55 -7.55
C GLU A 35 -6.08 4.46 -6.14
N PRO A 36 -6.50 5.33 -5.20
CA PRO A 36 -6.06 5.22 -3.83
C PRO A 36 -6.79 4.08 -3.09
N THR A 37 -6.08 3.35 -2.23
CA THR A 37 -6.70 2.31 -1.39
C THR A 37 -7.86 2.89 -0.58
N PRO A 38 -9.06 2.30 -0.62
CA PRO A 38 -10.20 2.75 0.18
C PRO A 38 -9.91 2.69 1.68
N TYR A 39 -10.32 3.70 2.45
CA TYR A 39 -10.05 3.73 3.90
C TYR A 39 -10.68 2.56 4.66
N VAL A 40 -11.82 2.04 4.17
CA VAL A 40 -12.45 0.85 4.78
C VAL A 40 -11.59 -0.40 4.65
N VAL A 41 -10.81 -0.52 3.57
CA VAL A 41 -9.84 -1.61 3.38
C VAL A 41 -8.66 -1.43 4.33
N LEU A 42 -8.16 -0.20 4.49
CA LEU A 42 -7.10 0.10 5.46
C LEU A 42 -7.56 -0.18 6.89
N GLN A 43 -8.82 0.14 7.21
CA GLN A 43 -9.41 -0.19 8.51
C GLN A 43 -9.50 -1.70 8.72
N ARG A 44 -9.92 -2.47 7.70
CA ARG A 44 -9.95 -3.94 7.73
C ARG A 44 -8.55 -4.51 7.93
N LEU A 45 -7.54 -3.96 7.25
CA LEU A 45 -6.14 -4.36 7.42
C LEU A 45 -5.66 -4.09 8.86
N LYS A 46 -5.95 -2.91 9.43
CA LYS A 46 -5.62 -2.62 10.82
C LYS A 46 -6.27 -3.61 11.80
N GLU A 47 -7.55 -3.91 11.60
CA GLU A 47 -8.32 -4.82 12.47
C GLU A 47 -7.91 -6.29 12.35
N SER A 48 -7.22 -6.66 11.28
CA SER A 48 -6.73 -8.02 11.07
C SER A 48 -5.59 -8.43 12.01
N GLY A 49 -4.87 -7.46 12.59
CA GLY A 49 -3.73 -7.70 13.45
C GLY A 49 -2.40 -7.97 12.71
N TYR A 50 -2.40 -8.07 11.38
CA TYR A 50 -1.15 -8.33 10.62
C TYR A 50 -0.16 -7.17 10.63
N LEU A 51 -0.60 -5.99 11.07
CA LEU A 51 0.27 -4.83 11.29
C LEU A 51 0.73 -4.68 12.75
N ASP A 52 0.31 -5.59 13.66
CA ASP A 52 0.71 -5.53 15.06
C ASP A 52 2.22 -5.79 15.21
N GLY A 53 2.93 -4.82 15.77
CA GLY A 53 4.38 -4.88 15.93
C GLY A 53 5.18 -4.36 14.73
N VAL A 54 4.57 -4.11 13.57
CA VAL A 54 5.21 -3.45 12.43
C VAL A 54 5.56 -2.01 12.83
N LYS A 55 6.84 -1.66 12.73
CA LYS A 55 7.35 -0.33 13.06
C LYS A 55 7.56 0.53 11.83
N HIS A 56 7.98 -0.09 10.73
CA HIS A 56 8.25 0.59 9.47
C HIS A 56 7.66 -0.21 8.30
N LEU A 57 6.81 0.44 7.50
CA LEU A 57 6.20 -0.12 6.30
C LEU A 57 6.70 0.62 5.06
N ALA A 58 7.01 -0.14 4.00
CA ALA A 58 7.27 0.39 2.66
C ALA A 58 5.99 0.31 1.81
N ASP A 59 5.53 1.44 1.27
CA ASP A 59 4.35 1.56 0.40
C ASP A 59 4.81 1.71 -1.06
N TYR A 60 4.70 0.63 -1.84
CA TYR A 60 5.13 0.59 -3.23
C TYR A 60 4.02 1.04 -4.19
N GLY A 61 4.27 2.09 -4.93
CA GLY A 61 3.26 2.78 -5.73
C GLY A 61 2.38 3.66 -4.85
N CYS A 62 3.02 4.42 -3.94
CA CYS A 62 2.32 5.16 -2.89
C CYS A 62 1.41 6.29 -3.39
N GLY A 63 1.53 6.68 -4.66
CA GLY A 63 0.77 7.78 -5.24
C GLY A 63 0.87 9.06 -4.41
N LYS A 64 -0.28 9.63 -4.06
CA LYS A 64 -0.39 10.86 -3.24
C LYS A 64 -0.24 10.60 -1.73
N GLY A 65 0.14 9.37 -1.30
CA GLY A 65 0.54 9.01 0.05
C GLY A 65 -0.59 8.60 1.00
N ARG A 66 -1.78 8.24 0.51
CA ARG A 66 -2.94 7.92 1.37
C ARG A 66 -2.64 6.86 2.42
N VAL A 67 -2.09 5.71 2.00
CA VAL A 67 -1.75 4.59 2.89
C VAL A 67 -0.76 5.04 3.95
N ALA A 68 0.28 5.76 3.53
CA ALA A 68 1.32 6.26 4.42
C ALA A 68 0.79 7.18 5.51
N PHE A 69 -0.06 8.14 5.16
CA PHE A 69 -0.64 9.07 6.14
C PHE A 69 -1.61 8.38 7.09
N TRP A 70 -2.46 7.49 6.55
CA TRP A 70 -3.45 6.81 7.37
C TRP A 70 -2.78 5.88 8.39
N LEU A 71 -1.82 5.05 7.95
CA LEU A 71 -1.10 4.14 8.84
C LEU A 71 -0.27 4.90 9.89
N SER A 72 0.40 5.98 9.49
CA SER A 72 1.12 6.82 10.44
C SER A 72 0.20 7.46 11.48
N HIS A 73 -1.01 7.92 11.06
CA HIS A 73 -1.99 8.52 11.98
C HIS A 73 -2.58 7.49 12.94
N GLU A 74 -3.05 6.36 12.40
CA GLU A 74 -3.83 5.37 13.14
C GLU A 74 -2.98 4.42 14.00
N MET A 75 -1.73 4.18 13.59
CA MET A 75 -0.87 3.18 14.22
C MET A 75 0.46 3.76 14.72
N GLY A 76 0.77 5.02 14.38
CA GLY A 76 2.02 5.65 14.80
C GLY A 76 3.27 5.06 14.14
N MET A 77 3.12 4.26 13.08
CA MET A 77 4.26 3.64 12.42
C MET A 77 4.99 4.59 11.47
N LYS A 78 6.26 4.32 11.24
CA LYS A 78 7.02 4.92 10.16
C LYS A 78 6.56 4.33 8.83
N VAL A 79 6.40 5.17 7.81
CA VAL A 79 6.06 4.70 6.46
C VAL A 79 6.94 5.41 5.44
N THR A 80 7.57 4.64 4.55
CA THR A 80 8.26 5.17 3.38
C THR A 80 7.52 4.78 2.11
N GLY A 81 6.93 5.78 1.44
CA GLY A 81 6.27 5.59 0.15
C GLY A 81 7.24 5.81 -1.01
N ILE A 82 7.17 4.95 -2.03
CA ILE A 82 7.89 5.13 -3.29
C ILE A 82 6.93 5.15 -4.46
N ASP A 83 7.08 6.13 -5.34
CA ASP A 83 6.37 6.21 -6.62
C ASP A 83 7.30 6.79 -7.70
N HIS A 84 7.05 6.42 -8.97
CA HIS A 84 7.84 6.92 -10.09
C HIS A 84 7.26 8.19 -10.72
N VAL A 85 6.03 8.60 -10.34
CA VAL A 85 5.33 9.78 -10.85
C VAL A 85 5.69 11.00 -10.00
N PRO A 86 6.48 11.97 -10.51
CA PRO A 86 6.92 13.12 -9.71
C PRO A 86 5.77 13.96 -9.16
N GLU A 87 4.71 14.14 -9.94
CA GLU A 87 3.53 14.92 -9.58
C GLU A 87 2.81 14.35 -8.37
N TYR A 88 2.73 13.02 -8.25
CA TYR A 88 2.13 12.35 -7.08
C TYR A 88 2.99 12.57 -5.84
N ILE A 89 4.31 12.45 -5.98
CA ILE A 89 5.24 12.67 -4.86
C ILE A 89 5.23 14.15 -4.42
N GLU A 90 5.14 15.11 -5.34
CA GLU A 90 4.98 16.53 -4.99
C GLU A 90 3.69 16.75 -4.16
N MET A 91 2.58 16.16 -4.58
CA MET A 91 1.31 16.25 -3.82
C MET A 91 1.42 15.56 -2.46
N ALA A 92 2.07 14.41 -2.38
CA ALA A 92 2.32 13.71 -1.12
C ALA A 92 3.18 14.55 -0.16
N LEU A 93 4.21 15.22 -0.67
CA LEU A 93 5.05 16.12 0.13
C LEU A 93 4.29 17.36 0.61
N MET A 94 3.40 17.93 -0.22
CA MET A 94 2.50 19.02 0.20
C MET A 94 1.54 18.57 1.29
N ASN A 95 0.93 17.39 1.16
CA ASN A 95 0.05 16.79 2.17
C ASN A 95 0.79 16.53 3.48
N LYS A 96 2.03 16.09 3.42
CA LYS A 96 2.84 15.77 4.60
C LYS A 96 3.03 16.98 5.51
N GLY A 97 3.47 18.12 4.95
CA GLY A 97 3.84 19.30 5.74
C GLY A 97 4.74 18.93 6.93
N ASN A 98 4.42 19.48 8.10
CA ASN A 98 5.11 19.15 9.37
C ASN A 98 4.32 18.16 10.24
N ARG A 99 3.16 17.69 9.76
CA ARG A 99 2.23 16.89 10.58
C ARG A 99 2.66 15.42 10.71
N TYR A 100 3.36 14.90 9.72
CA TYR A 100 3.73 13.49 9.61
C TYR A 100 5.25 13.28 9.59
N PRO A 101 5.96 13.48 10.71
CA PRO A 101 7.42 13.37 10.74
C PRO A 101 7.92 11.95 10.45
N GLY A 102 7.12 10.92 10.75
CA GLY A 102 7.43 9.51 10.49
C GLY A 102 7.13 9.04 9.06
N VAL A 103 6.62 9.92 8.19
CA VAL A 103 6.32 9.57 6.79
C VAL A 103 7.40 10.13 5.88
N GLU A 104 7.91 9.32 4.98
CA GLU A 104 8.91 9.70 3.96
C GLU A 104 8.40 9.33 2.57
N PHE A 105 8.78 10.12 1.55
CA PHE A 105 8.45 9.84 0.16
C PHE A 105 9.67 9.89 -0.73
N VAL A 106 9.76 8.92 -1.64
CA VAL A 106 10.84 8.75 -2.60
C VAL A 106 10.25 8.80 -4.02
N CYS A 107 10.71 9.75 -4.85
CA CYS A 107 10.43 9.72 -6.28
C CYS A 107 11.49 8.87 -6.96
N GLY A 108 11.11 7.70 -7.48
CA GLY A 108 12.09 6.80 -8.07
C GLY A 108 11.54 5.51 -8.64
N ASP A 109 12.45 4.76 -9.24
CA ASP A 109 12.19 3.45 -9.82
C ASP A 109 12.22 2.38 -8.72
N ALA A 110 11.10 1.71 -8.49
CA ALA A 110 10.95 0.70 -7.46
C ALA A 110 11.94 -0.47 -7.60
N GLU A 111 12.33 -0.83 -8.84
CA GLU A 111 13.32 -1.91 -9.07
C GLU A 111 14.75 -1.53 -8.65
N LYS A 112 15.03 -0.22 -8.51
CA LYS A 112 16.35 0.29 -8.13
C LYS A 112 16.40 0.81 -6.70
N TRP A 113 15.23 0.94 -6.09
CA TRP A 113 15.15 1.43 -4.74
C TRP A 113 15.68 0.38 -3.75
N ILE A 114 16.62 0.82 -2.92
CA ILE A 114 17.16 -0.02 -1.85
C ILE A 114 16.20 0.06 -0.67
N LEU A 115 15.63 -1.09 -0.30
CA LEU A 115 14.72 -1.17 0.83
C LEU A 115 15.49 -0.83 2.13
N PRO A 116 15.00 0.14 2.94
CA PRO A 116 15.62 0.43 4.23
C PRO A 116 15.68 -0.81 5.13
N GLU A 117 16.80 -0.98 5.84
CA GLU A 117 17.04 -2.15 6.69
C GLU A 117 16.01 -2.35 7.81
N ASP A 118 15.36 -1.26 8.25
CA ASP A 118 14.38 -1.25 9.33
C ASP A 118 12.93 -1.49 8.85
N VAL A 119 12.71 -1.76 7.55
CA VAL A 119 11.37 -2.06 7.02
C VAL A 119 10.92 -3.46 7.41
N ASP A 120 9.79 -3.57 8.09
CA ASP A 120 9.19 -4.82 8.57
C ASP A 120 8.08 -5.36 7.65
N ALA A 121 7.45 -4.48 6.88
CA ALA A 121 6.36 -4.84 5.97
C ALA A 121 6.40 -4.04 4.66
N CYS A 122 5.91 -4.64 3.58
CA CYS A 122 5.75 -4.02 2.28
C CYS A 122 4.29 -4.09 1.84
N TYR A 123 3.72 -2.95 1.46
CA TYR A 123 2.36 -2.85 0.96
C TYR A 123 2.34 -2.59 -0.55
N PHE A 124 1.37 -3.21 -1.24
CA PHE A 124 1.15 -3.11 -2.67
C PHE A 124 -0.34 -3.01 -2.97
N PHE A 125 -0.75 -1.99 -3.71
CA PHE A 125 -2.06 -1.96 -4.35
C PHE A 125 -1.91 -2.15 -5.86
N ASN A 126 -1.73 -3.40 -6.30
CA ASN A 126 -1.57 -3.80 -7.71
C ASN A 126 -0.72 -2.81 -8.56
N PRO A 127 0.45 -2.33 -8.07
CA PRO A 127 1.13 -1.17 -8.66
C PRO A 127 1.93 -1.52 -9.91
N PHE A 128 2.18 -2.81 -10.17
CA PHE A 128 3.17 -3.24 -11.17
C PHE A 128 2.69 -4.40 -12.02
N GLU A 129 3.10 -4.39 -13.29
CA GLU A 129 3.10 -5.60 -14.10
C GLU A 129 4.04 -6.65 -13.49
N LEU A 130 3.73 -7.94 -13.70
CA LEU A 130 4.48 -9.07 -13.15
C LEU A 130 5.99 -8.98 -13.36
N LYS A 131 6.44 -8.47 -14.53
CA LYS A 131 7.87 -8.34 -14.85
C LYS A 131 8.61 -7.40 -13.87
N LEU A 132 7.99 -6.28 -13.52
CA LEU A 132 8.55 -5.33 -12.57
C LEU A 132 8.41 -5.88 -11.14
N PHE A 133 7.25 -6.45 -10.80
CA PHE A 133 7.01 -7.05 -9.49
C PHE A 133 8.07 -8.10 -9.12
N ARG A 134 8.46 -8.97 -10.08
CA ARG A 134 9.53 -9.96 -9.87
C ARG A 134 10.86 -9.34 -9.43
N LYS A 135 11.24 -8.20 -10.01
CA LYS A 135 12.49 -7.52 -9.65
C LYS A 135 12.40 -6.88 -8.26
N VAL A 136 11.26 -6.23 -7.98
CA VAL A 136 11.01 -5.65 -6.67
C VAL A 136 11.00 -6.72 -5.59
N LEU A 137 10.30 -7.84 -5.81
CA LEU A 137 10.28 -8.97 -4.88
C LEU A 137 11.68 -9.53 -4.62
N HIS A 138 12.49 -9.69 -5.69
CA HIS A 138 13.89 -10.14 -5.55
C HIS A 138 14.70 -9.21 -4.63
N ASN A 139 14.53 -7.88 -4.77
CA ASN A 139 15.21 -6.92 -3.89
C ASN A 139 14.74 -7.04 -2.43
N ILE A 140 13.44 -7.27 -2.22
CA ILE A 140 12.88 -7.46 -0.87
C ILE A 140 13.42 -8.76 -0.24
N ILE A 141 13.44 -9.86 -0.98
CA ILE A 141 14.01 -11.14 -0.53
C ILE A 141 15.49 -10.96 -0.21
N SER A 142 16.26 -10.30 -1.08
CA SER A 142 17.67 -10.03 -0.84
C SER A 142 17.90 -9.22 0.44
N SER A 143 17.06 -8.20 0.69
CA SER A 143 17.11 -7.41 1.93
C SER A 143 16.77 -8.26 3.17
N SER A 144 15.76 -9.15 3.07
CA SER A 144 15.40 -10.08 4.14
C SER A 144 16.59 -10.97 4.54
N TYR A 145 17.26 -11.56 3.56
CA TYR A 145 18.47 -12.38 3.80
C TYR A 145 19.65 -11.58 4.35
N GLU A 146 19.92 -10.40 3.78
CA GLU A 146 21.05 -9.55 4.20
C GLU A 146 20.92 -9.13 5.67
N HIS A 147 19.70 -8.77 6.07
CA HIS A 147 19.43 -8.29 7.43
C HIS A 147 18.89 -9.37 8.38
N GLN A 148 18.78 -10.62 7.91
CA GLN A 148 18.31 -11.79 8.68
C GLN A 148 16.98 -11.51 9.40
N LYS A 149 16.00 -10.99 8.68
CA LYS A 149 14.71 -10.62 9.22
C LYS A 149 13.56 -11.07 8.33
N GLU A 150 12.44 -11.36 8.96
CA GLU A 150 11.18 -11.61 8.30
C GLU A 150 10.58 -10.30 7.77
N ILE A 151 10.00 -10.34 6.57
CA ILE A 151 9.27 -9.21 5.98
C ILE A 151 7.86 -9.67 5.61
N THR A 152 6.85 -8.96 6.10
CA THR A 152 5.47 -9.20 5.72
C THR A 152 5.15 -8.50 4.39
N LEU A 153 4.59 -9.24 3.42
CA LEU A 153 4.05 -8.67 2.19
C LEU A 153 2.53 -8.59 2.29
N ILE A 154 1.97 -7.42 1.97
CA ILE A 154 0.54 -7.14 1.99
C ILE A 154 0.16 -6.65 0.60
N LEU A 155 -0.65 -7.43 -0.12
CA LEU A 155 -1.12 -7.09 -1.45
C LEU A 155 -2.63 -6.86 -1.41
N TYR A 156 -3.08 -5.65 -1.75
CA TYR A 156 -4.48 -5.36 -1.98
C TYR A 156 -4.82 -5.45 -3.47
N TYR A 157 -5.97 -6.04 -3.80
CA TYR A 157 -6.49 -6.19 -5.15
C TYR A 157 -5.48 -6.81 -6.14
N PRO A 158 -4.82 -7.91 -5.78
CA PRO A 158 -3.70 -8.43 -6.55
C PRO A 158 -4.12 -8.98 -7.91
N ASP A 159 -3.19 -8.92 -8.87
CA ASP A 159 -3.32 -9.59 -10.16
C ASP A 159 -3.06 -11.10 -10.03
N GLU A 160 -3.81 -11.94 -10.77
CA GLU A 160 -3.67 -13.40 -10.74
C GLU A 160 -2.27 -13.88 -11.12
N ALA A 161 -1.60 -13.21 -12.06
CA ALA A 161 -0.25 -13.58 -12.48
C ALA A 161 0.78 -13.28 -11.37
N VAL A 162 0.57 -12.20 -10.59
CA VAL A 162 1.38 -11.88 -9.42
C VAL A 162 1.18 -12.92 -8.32
N LEU A 163 -0.07 -13.30 -8.03
CA LEU A 163 -0.36 -14.34 -7.03
C LEU A 163 0.24 -15.69 -7.44
N GLY A 164 0.03 -16.12 -8.69
CA GLY A 164 0.61 -17.36 -9.20
C GLY A 164 2.12 -17.38 -9.09
N TYR A 165 2.77 -16.25 -9.28
CA TYR A 165 4.22 -16.15 -9.10
C TYR A 165 4.61 -16.23 -7.63
N LEU A 166 3.98 -15.47 -6.73
CA LEU A 166 4.28 -15.52 -5.29
C LEU A 166 4.15 -16.95 -4.73
N MET A 167 3.10 -17.68 -5.12
CA MET A 167 2.87 -19.06 -4.71
C MET A 167 3.92 -20.05 -5.27
N SER A 168 4.77 -19.63 -6.20
CA SER A 168 5.83 -20.46 -6.81
C SER A 168 7.24 -20.13 -6.29
N VAL A 169 7.38 -19.13 -5.41
CA VAL A 169 8.66 -18.69 -4.85
C VAL A 169 8.87 -19.36 -3.51
N ASP A 170 9.94 -20.16 -3.39
CA ASP A 170 10.19 -20.98 -2.19
C ASP A 170 10.43 -20.14 -0.92
N GLU A 171 10.94 -18.91 -1.06
CA GLU A 171 11.22 -17.99 0.04
C GLU A 171 9.96 -17.26 0.55
N VAL A 172 8.81 -17.44 -0.12
CA VAL A 172 7.56 -16.73 0.18
C VAL A 172 6.51 -17.70 0.68
N GLU A 173 6.08 -17.50 1.91
CA GLU A 173 4.99 -18.27 2.54
C GLU A 173 3.67 -17.53 2.42
N PHE A 174 2.62 -18.20 1.92
CA PHE A 174 1.25 -17.67 2.03
C PHE A 174 0.77 -17.79 3.47
N VAL A 175 0.25 -16.70 4.02
CA VAL A 175 -0.21 -16.63 5.42
C VAL A 175 -1.74 -16.60 5.49
N ASP A 176 -2.39 -15.65 4.78
CA ASP A 176 -3.84 -15.46 4.89
C ASP A 176 -4.41 -14.68 3.70
N GLU A 177 -5.74 -14.84 3.50
CA GLU A 177 -6.57 -14.05 2.61
C GLU A 177 -7.67 -13.35 3.42
N ILE A 178 -7.66 -12.02 3.44
CA ILE A 178 -8.67 -11.21 4.12
C ILE A 178 -9.64 -10.67 3.07
N ARG A 179 -10.86 -11.18 3.07
CA ARG A 179 -11.90 -10.74 2.13
C ARG A 179 -12.35 -9.31 2.43
N CYS A 180 -12.52 -8.52 1.37
CA CYS A 180 -12.98 -7.13 1.42
C CYS A 180 -14.23 -6.88 0.53
N ASP A 181 -14.70 -7.87 -0.22
CA ASP A 181 -15.83 -7.76 -1.15
C ASP A 181 -17.16 -7.41 -0.46
N ASP A 182 -17.28 -7.69 0.84
CA ASP A 182 -18.42 -7.29 1.66
C ASP A 182 -18.46 -5.78 1.98
N LEU A 183 -17.36 -5.06 1.75
CA LEU A 183 -17.24 -3.62 1.98
C LEU A 183 -17.83 -2.79 0.83
N PHE A 184 -18.07 -3.39 -0.33
CA PHE A 184 -18.48 -2.73 -1.56
C PHE A 184 -19.84 -3.22 -2.07
N GLU A 185 -20.55 -2.36 -2.83
CA GLU A 185 -21.81 -2.74 -3.47
C GLU A 185 -21.57 -3.69 -4.64
N GLU A 186 -20.57 -3.39 -5.47
CA GLU A 186 -20.11 -4.27 -6.54
C GLU A 186 -19.09 -5.25 -5.99
N LYS A 187 -19.44 -6.53 -6.03
CA LYS A 187 -18.57 -7.59 -5.49
C LYS A 187 -17.57 -8.05 -6.55
N SER A 188 -16.30 -7.98 -6.20
CA SER A 188 -15.20 -8.57 -6.96
C SER A 188 -14.43 -9.57 -6.11
N GLN A 189 -14.06 -10.70 -6.69
CA GLN A 189 -13.20 -11.68 -6.00
C GLN A 189 -11.81 -11.12 -5.71
N ARG A 190 -11.38 -10.11 -6.46
CA ARG A 190 -10.11 -9.41 -6.25
C ARG A 190 -10.13 -8.45 -5.08
N GLU A 191 -11.33 -8.11 -4.54
CA GLU A 191 -11.46 -7.31 -3.32
C GLU A 191 -11.00 -8.11 -2.10
N CYS A 192 -9.69 -8.27 -1.97
CA CYS A 192 -9.05 -8.97 -0.86
C CYS A 192 -7.66 -8.40 -0.58
N LEU A 193 -7.22 -8.60 0.65
CA LEU A 193 -5.83 -8.42 1.06
C LEU A 193 -5.19 -9.80 1.16
N MET A 194 -4.10 -10.02 0.42
CA MET A 194 -3.32 -11.24 0.47
C MET A 194 -2.08 -11.00 1.32
N ILE A 195 -1.88 -11.83 2.33
CA ILE A 195 -0.78 -11.73 3.27
C ILE A 195 0.22 -12.84 3.00
N PHE A 196 1.46 -12.45 2.77
CA PHE A 196 2.58 -13.37 2.63
C PHE A 196 3.71 -12.97 3.59
N ARG A 197 4.65 -13.89 3.77
CA ARG A 197 5.82 -13.70 4.63
C ARG A 197 7.06 -14.17 3.90
N ILE A 198 8.12 -13.37 3.93
CA ILE A 198 9.46 -13.73 3.48
C ILE A 198 10.26 -14.12 4.73
N GLN A 199 10.85 -15.32 4.69
CA GLN A 199 11.67 -15.86 5.79
C GLN A 199 13.14 -15.88 5.41
#